data_ca1dd98f7176a56dd4cbc7a59e5b2240
#
_entry.id   ca1dd98f7176a56dd4cbc7a59e5b2240
#
_cell.length_a   1.000
_cell.length_b   1.000
_cell.length_c   1.000
_cell.angle_alpha   90.00
_cell.angle_beta   90.00
_cell.angle_gamma   90.00
#
_symmetry.space_group_name_H-M   'P 1'
#
loop_
_entity.id
_entity.type
_entity.pdbx_description
1 polymer ?
#
loop_
_entity_poly.entity_id
_entity_poly.type
_entity_poly.pdbx_seq_one_letter_code
_entity_poly.pdbx_strand_id
1 'polypeptide(L)'
;MNLESKWLEDFSALAATRSFSQAAERRFVTQPAFSRRIRSLEAALGLTLVNRSRTPVELTAAGQLFLVTARTVVEQLGEVLRHLHHLEGGQGEVMQVAAAHSLALGFFPRWIAQLRNEGLNIATRLVATNVGDAVHALREGGCDLMLAFYDPDAAMQMDAEIFPSLHLGNTEMLPVCAADADGKPLFDLEGEGSVPLLAYSAGAFLGRSVHLLLRQRALRFTTVYETAMADSLKSMALEGLGIAWVPQLSVRAELARGELVVCDGPQWHVPLEIRLYRCALVRKANVRLLWRKLEGGAAQNT
;
A
#
# COMPACT_ATOMS: atom_id res chain seq x y z
N MET A 1 -18.25 -23.68 13.12
CA MET A 1 -18.15 -22.62 14.13
C MET A 1 -19.16 -21.54 13.73
N ASN A 2 -20.09 -21.18 14.62
CA ASN A 2 -21.13 -20.19 14.32
C ASN A 2 -20.85 -18.93 15.16
N LEU A 3 -20.18 -17.92 14.55
CA LEU A 3 -19.85 -16.65 15.18
C LEU A 3 -20.72 -15.55 14.58
N GLU A 4 -21.37 -14.76 15.43
CA GLU A 4 -22.15 -13.61 15.01
C GLU A 4 -21.29 -12.35 15.08
N SER A 5 -21.32 -11.50 14.04
CA SER A 5 -20.52 -10.25 13.98
C SER A 5 -20.77 -9.33 15.16
N LYS A 6 -22.04 -9.26 15.65
CA LYS A 6 -22.38 -8.46 16.83
C LYS A 6 -21.61 -8.86 18.10
N TRP A 7 -21.21 -10.14 18.23
CA TRP A 7 -20.41 -10.58 19.39
C TRP A 7 -18.99 -10.06 19.33
N LEU A 8 -18.41 -9.92 18.14
CA LEU A 8 -17.05 -9.32 17.95
C LEU A 8 -17.05 -7.85 18.32
N GLU A 9 -18.10 -7.12 17.91
CA GLU A 9 -18.26 -5.70 18.26
C GLU A 9 -18.49 -5.52 19.78
N ASP A 10 -19.34 -6.38 20.38
CA ASP A 10 -19.61 -6.36 21.82
C ASP A 10 -18.33 -6.67 22.62
N PHE A 11 -17.53 -7.64 22.18
CA PHE A 11 -16.26 -7.96 22.81
C PHE A 11 -15.24 -6.82 22.69
N SER A 12 -15.18 -6.15 21.55
CA SER A 12 -14.32 -4.97 21.34
C SER A 12 -14.75 -3.80 22.23
N ALA A 13 -16.06 -3.60 22.43
CA ALA A 13 -16.60 -2.60 23.33
C ALA A 13 -16.25 -2.91 24.81
N LEU A 14 -16.34 -4.18 25.23
CA LEU A 14 -15.96 -4.61 26.57
C LEU A 14 -14.47 -4.41 26.83
N ALA A 15 -13.63 -4.74 25.87
CA ALA A 15 -12.18 -4.55 25.96
C ALA A 15 -11.80 -3.07 26.12
N ALA A 16 -12.53 -2.16 25.45
CA ALA A 16 -12.29 -0.73 25.53
C ALA A 16 -12.77 -0.11 26.85
N THR A 17 -13.94 -0.54 27.35
CA THR A 17 -14.55 0.06 28.55
C THR A 17 -14.13 -0.62 29.85
N ARG A 18 -13.68 -1.87 29.77
CA ARG A 18 -13.38 -2.75 30.93
C ARG A 18 -14.52 -2.84 31.96
N SER A 19 -15.75 -2.61 31.50
CA SER A 19 -16.97 -2.61 32.32
C SER A 19 -18.15 -3.15 31.52
N PHE A 20 -18.81 -4.19 32.03
CA PHE A 20 -19.99 -4.77 31.39
C PHE A 20 -21.15 -3.78 31.28
N SER A 21 -21.33 -2.90 32.25
CA SER A 21 -22.41 -1.90 32.24
C SER A 21 -22.15 -0.83 31.19
N GLN A 22 -20.94 -0.26 31.18
CA GLN A 22 -20.55 0.77 30.19
C GLN A 22 -20.51 0.20 28.76
N ALA A 23 -20.05 -1.05 28.60
CA ALA A 23 -20.05 -1.71 27.30
C ALA A 23 -21.48 -1.93 26.79
N ALA A 24 -22.40 -2.38 27.67
CA ALA A 24 -23.80 -2.58 27.34
C ALA A 24 -24.47 -1.26 26.91
N GLU A 25 -24.24 -0.17 27.65
CA GLU A 25 -24.72 1.17 27.31
C GLU A 25 -24.21 1.63 25.95
N ARG A 26 -22.90 1.51 25.72
CA ARG A 26 -22.28 1.84 24.42
C ARG A 26 -22.83 1.03 23.24
N ARG A 27 -23.29 -0.19 23.51
CA ARG A 27 -23.87 -1.10 22.50
C ARG A 27 -25.40 -1.03 22.45
N PHE A 28 -26.03 -0.12 23.19
CA PHE A 28 -27.48 0.09 23.25
C PHE A 28 -28.26 -1.20 23.61
N VAL A 29 -27.75 -1.97 24.57
CA VAL A 29 -28.38 -3.18 25.07
C VAL A 29 -28.37 -3.21 26.60
N THR A 30 -29.23 -4.06 27.20
CA THR A 30 -29.20 -4.26 28.67
C THR A 30 -27.96 -5.07 29.07
N GLN A 31 -27.42 -4.78 30.25
CA GLN A 31 -26.24 -5.49 30.76
C GLN A 31 -26.43 -7.02 30.84
N PRO A 32 -27.59 -7.60 31.24
CA PRO A 32 -27.79 -9.03 31.20
C PRO A 32 -27.75 -9.63 29.78
N ALA A 33 -28.30 -8.90 28.79
CA ALA A 33 -28.25 -9.31 27.39
C ALA A 33 -26.81 -9.27 26.85
N PHE A 34 -26.08 -8.21 27.16
CA PHE A 34 -24.69 -8.07 26.80
C PHE A 34 -23.82 -9.19 27.39
N SER A 35 -23.98 -9.46 28.69
CA SER A 35 -23.24 -10.54 29.38
C SER A 35 -23.53 -11.92 28.76
N ARG A 36 -24.77 -12.18 28.34
CA ARG A 36 -25.14 -13.42 27.62
C ARG A 36 -24.40 -13.51 26.28
N ARG A 37 -24.35 -12.45 25.50
CA ARG A 37 -23.64 -12.44 24.21
C ARG A 37 -22.15 -12.73 24.34
N ILE A 38 -21.49 -12.16 25.35
CA ILE A 38 -20.08 -12.48 25.64
C ILE A 38 -19.91 -13.95 26.04
N ARG A 39 -20.82 -14.51 26.84
CA ARG A 39 -20.79 -15.94 27.17
C ARG A 39 -21.02 -16.84 25.93
N SER A 40 -21.92 -16.44 25.03
CA SER A 40 -22.16 -17.15 23.78
C SER A 40 -20.92 -17.15 22.88
N LEU A 41 -20.19 -16.03 22.82
CA LEU A 41 -18.92 -15.94 22.13
C LEU A 41 -17.88 -16.90 22.73
N GLU A 42 -17.69 -16.86 24.05
CA GLU A 42 -16.78 -17.75 24.78
C GLU A 42 -17.13 -19.23 24.57
N ALA A 43 -18.42 -19.56 24.63
CA ALA A 43 -18.92 -20.92 24.37
C ALA A 43 -18.68 -21.37 22.92
N ALA A 44 -18.90 -20.50 21.94
CA ALA A 44 -18.66 -20.81 20.52
C ALA A 44 -17.17 -21.04 20.21
N LEU A 45 -16.26 -20.39 20.95
CA LEU A 45 -14.82 -20.56 20.83
C LEU A 45 -14.27 -21.69 21.70
N GLY A 46 -15.01 -22.14 22.70
CA GLY A 46 -14.53 -23.08 23.70
C GLY A 46 -13.44 -22.50 24.63
N LEU A 47 -13.33 -21.17 24.72
CA LEU A 47 -12.28 -20.45 25.44
C LEU A 47 -12.86 -19.34 26.31
N THR A 48 -12.26 -19.14 27.50
CA THR A 48 -12.57 -17.98 28.34
C THR A 48 -11.73 -16.80 27.87
N LEU A 49 -12.41 -15.72 27.44
CA LEU A 49 -11.76 -14.50 26.94
C LEU A 49 -11.66 -13.40 28.01
N VAL A 50 -12.51 -13.46 29.04
CA VAL A 50 -12.69 -12.38 30.03
C VAL A 50 -12.53 -12.93 31.44
N ASN A 51 -11.66 -12.30 32.22
CA ASN A 51 -11.55 -12.52 33.65
C ASN A 51 -12.58 -11.67 34.40
N ARG A 52 -13.66 -12.33 34.88
CA ARG A 52 -14.78 -11.67 35.54
C ARG A 52 -14.58 -11.46 37.04
N SER A 53 -13.53 -12.07 37.62
CA SER A 53 -13.23 -11.95 39.05
C SER A 53 -12.51 -10.63 39.39
N ARG A 54 -12.09 -9.84 38.41
CA ARG A 54 -11.40 -8.58 38.57
C ARG A 54 -12.28 -7.38 38.21
N THR A 55 -12.09 -6.28 38.93
CA THR A 55 -12.71 -4.98 38.69
C THR A 55 -11.59 -3.95 38.68
N PRO A 56 -11.32 -3.24 37.57
CA PRO A 56 -11.98 -3.33 36.27
C PRO A 56 -11.75 -4.70 35.57
N VAL A 57 -12.68 -5.07 34.67
CA VAL A 57 -12.63 -6.35 33.92
C VAL A 57 -11.34 -6.43 33.09
N GLU A 58 -10.69 -7.58 33.13
CA GLU A 58 -9.46 -7.85 32.38
C GLU A 58 -9.69 -8.93 31.33
N LEU A 59 -8.95 -8.85 30.22
CA LEU A 59 -8.91 -9.90 29.23
C LEU A 59 -7.91 -11.00 29.64
N THR A 60 -8.24 -12.26 29.32
CA THR A 60 -7.28 -13.36 29.39
C THR A 60 -6.23 -13.22 28.23
N ALA A 61 -5.17 -14.02 28.26
CA ALA A 61 -4.21 -14.08 27.14
C ALA A 61 -4.92 -14.46 25.81
N ALA A 62 -5.86 -15.42 25.85
CA ALA A 62 -6.70 -15.77 24.72
C ALA A 62 -7.57 -14.56 24.27
N GLY A 63 -8.15 -13.81 25.22
CA GLY A 63 -8.93 -12.62 24.95
C GLY A 63 -8.10 -11.49 24.29
N GLN A 64 -6.88 -11.30 24.72
CA GLN A 64 -5.98 -10.29 24.10
C GLN A 64 -5.67 -10.65 22.65
N LEU A 65 -5.30 -11.90 22.38
CA LEU A 65 -5.06 -12.38 21.01
C LEU A 65 -6.32 -12.28 20.14
N PHE A 66 -7.46 -12.73 20.68
CA PHE A 66 -8.74 -12.69 19.96
C PHE A 66 -9.21 -11.25 19.67
N LEU A 67 -8.90 -10.27 20.54
CA LEU A 67 -9.27 -8.88 20.33
C LEU A 67 -8.67 -8.30 19.03
N VAL A 68 -7.43 -8.63 18.72
CA VAL A 68 -6.76 -8.18 17.48
C VAL A 68 -7.55 -8.71 16.27
N THR A 69 -7.82 -10.01 16.26
CA THR A 69 -8.58 -10.66 15.17
C THR A 69 -10.01 -10.11 15.07
N ALA A 70 -10.70 -9.96 16.22
CA ALA A 70 -12.06 -9.43 16.24
C ALA A 70 -12.17 -8.03 15.65
N ARG A 71 -11.23 -7.15 15.97
CA ARG A 71 -11.17 -5.79 15.40
C ARG A 71 -10.95 -5.82 13.91
N THR A 72 -9.97 -6.60 13.43
CA THR A 72 -9.69 -6.72 12.00
C THR A 72 -10.92 -7.21 11.22
N VAL A 73 -11.62 -8.24 11.72
CA VAL A 73 -12.82 -8.76 11.06
C VAL A 73 -13.95 -7.71 11.02
N VAL A 74 -14.18 -6.99 12.12
CA VAL A 74 -15.23 -5.95 12.18
C VAL A 74 -14.88 -4.79 11.24
N GLU A 75 -13.62 -4.37 11.16
CA GLU A 75 -13.14 -3.35 10.23
C GLU A 75 -13.34 -3.78 8.77
N GLN A 76 -12.94 -4.99 8.42
CA GLN A 76 -13.11 -5.56 7.08
C GLN A 76 -14.58 -5.63 6.67
N LEU A 77 -15.46 -6.13 7.57
CA LEU A 77 -16.91 -6.15 7.31
C LEU A 77 -17.45 -4.72 7.12
N GLY A 78 -17.02 -3.77 7.93
CA GLY A 78 -17.40 -2.36 7.80
C GLY A 78 -16.96 -1.74 6.48
N GLU A 79 -15.77 -2.10 5.99
CA GLU A 79 -15.27 -1.67 4.68
C GLU A 79 -16.10 -2.27 3.54
N VAL A 80 -16.37 -3.55 3.57
CA VAL A 80 -17.21 -4.22 2.56
C VAL A 80 -18.62 -3.63 2.54
N LEU A 81 -19.24 -3.39 3.69
CA LEU A 81 -20.56 -2.78 3.77
C LEU A 81 -20.57 -1.36 3.20
N ARG A 82 -19.57 -0.54 3.52
CA ARG A 82 -19.40 0.78 2.89
C ARG A 82 -19.28 0.67 1.37
N HIS A 83 -18.53 -0.32 0.88
CA HIS A 83 -18.37 -0.61 -0.55
C HIS A 83 -19.68 -0.99 -1.21
N LEU A 84 -20.46 -1.88 -0.58
CA LEU A 84 -21.77 -2.27 -1.09
C LEU A 84 -22.73 -1.07 -1.19
N HIS A 85 -22.74 -0.20 -0.19
CA HIS A 85 -23.51 1.04 -0.24
C HIS A 85 -23.00 2.02 -1.33
N HIS A 86 -21.69 2.02 -1.62
CA HIS A 86 -21.11 2.81 -2.72
C HIS A 86 -21.42 2.25 -4.11
N LEU A 87 -21.78 0.96 -4.24
CA LEU A 87 -22.25 0.39 -5.50
C LEU A 87 -23.63 0.90 -5.91
N GLU A 88 -24.44 1.34 -4.95
CA GLU A 88 -25.80 1.88 -5.16
C GLU A 88 -25.85 3.42 -5.30
N GLY A 89 -24.77 4.13 -4.97
CA GLY A 89 -24.75 5.57 -4.80
C GLY A 89 -24.41 6.38 -6.04
N GLY A 90 -25.04 7.51 -6.12
CA GLY A 90 -25.17 8.43 -7.23
C GLY A 90 -23.99 9.38 -7.50
N GLN A 91 -24.26 10.34 -8.34
CA GLN A 91 -23.35 11.39 -8.85
C GLN A 91 -22.65 12.17 -7.73
N GLY A 92 -21.31 12.27 -7.81
CA GLY A 92 -20.50 13.13 -6.94
C GLY A 92 -19.58 12.41 -5.96
N GLU A 93 -19.45 11.11 -6.04
CA GLU A 93 -18.61 10.33 -5.11
C GLU A 93 -17.11 10.55 -5.31
N VAL A 94 -16.41 10.63 -4.18
CA VAL A 94 -14.95 10.69 -4.12
C VAL A 94 -14.38 9.36 -4.66
N MET A 95 -13.53 9.43 -5.67
CA MET A 95 -12.80 8.30 -6.23
C MET A 95 -11.64 7.94 -5.30
N GLN A 96 -11.60 6.69 -4.83
CA GLN A 96 -10.54 6.20 -3.95
C GLN A 96 -9.42 5.56 -4.76
N VAL A 97 -8.21 6.06 -4.58
CA VAL A 97 -7.03 5.58 -5.30
C VAL A 97 -6.00 5.11 -4.29
N ALA A 98 -5.58 3.85 -4.38
CA ALA A 98 -4.39 3.35 -3.70
C ALA A 98 -3.18 3.48 -4.63
N ALA A 99 -2.08 4.04 -4.15
CA ALA A 99 -0.89 4.23 -4.97
C ALA A 99 0.38 3.86 -4.21
N ALA A 100 1.37 3.30 -4.92
CA ALA A 100 2.72 3.16 -4.40
C ALA A 100 3.25 4.53 -3.95
N HIS A 101 3.95 4.60 -2.80
CA HIS A 101 4.41 5.85 -2.19
C HIS A 101 5.09 6.78 -3.18
N SER A 102 6.05 6.28 -3.96
CA SER A 102 6.78 7.06 -4.96
C SER A 102 5.88 7.60 -6.08
N LEU A 103 4.84 6.84 -6.47
CA LEU A 103 3.87 7.30 -7.46
C LEU A 103 2.90 8.32 -6.87
N ALA A 104 2.51 8.16 -5.61
CA ALA A 104 1.68 9.12 -4.91
C ALA A 104 2.34 10.51 -4.82
N LEU A 105 3.67 10.56 -4.66
CA LEU A 105 4.45 11.80 -4.58
C LEU A 105 4.89 12.31 -5.95
N GLY A 106 5.48 11.46 -6.80
CA GLY A 106 6.19 11.88 -8.00
C GLY A 106 5.34 11.90 -9.27
N PHE A 107 4.27 11.11 -9.36
CA PHE A 107 3.43 10.98 -10.57
C PHE A 107 2.02 11.52 -10.37
N PHE A 108 1.31 11.07 -9.35
CA PHE A 108 -0.12 11.33 -9.15
C PHE A 108 -0.51 12.81 -9.17
N PRO A 109 0.22 13.75 -8.51
CA PRO A 109 -0.17 15.16 -8.49
C PRO A 109 -0.20 15.81 -9.88
N ARG A 110 0.81 15.51 -10.71
CA ARG A 110 0.90 16.03 -12.08
C ARG A 110 -0.15 15.40 -12.98
N TRP A 111 -0.36 14.12 -12.85
CA TRP A 111 -1.37 13.37 -13.61
C TRP A 111 -2.79 13.86 -13.32
N ILE A 112 -3.16 14.06 -12.05
CA ILE A 112 -4.46 14.63 -11.66
C ILE A 112 -4.63 16.07 -12.16
N ALA A 113 -3.58 16.89 -12.08
CA ALA A 113 -3.61 18.26 -12.60
C ALA A 113 -3.85 18.28 -14.12
N GLN A 114 -3.19 17.37 -14.86
CA GLN A 114 -3.42 17.21 -16.30
C GLN A 114 -4.85 16.81 -16.59
N LEU A 115 -5.41 15.82 -15.93
CA LEU A 115 -6.81 15.38 -16.11
C LEU A 115 -7.80 16.52 -15.85
N ARG A 116 -7.55 17.35 -14.84
CA ARG A 116 -8.36 18.55 -14.57
C ARG A 116 -8.29 19.56 -15.70
N ASN A 117 -7.12 19.84 -16.23
CA ASN A 117 -6.92 20.75 -17.38
C ASN A 117 -7.62 20.22 -18.64
N GLU A 118 -7.75 18.92 -18.77
CA GLU A 118 -8.49 18.24 -19.83
C GLU A 118 -10.02 18.14 -19.57
N GLY A 119 -10.52 18.85 -18.54
CA GLY A 119 -11.94 18.93 -18.21
C GLY A 119 -12.47 17.79 -17.33
N LEU A 120 -11.63 16.91 -16.81
CA LEU A 120 -12.04 15.83 -15.92
C LEU A 120 -11.87 16.25 -14.45
N ASN A 121 -12.90 16.80 -13.86
CA ASN A 121 -12.88 17.27 -12.47
C ASN A 121 -13.52 16.23 -11.53
N ILE A 122 -12.71 15.30 -11.03
CA ILE A 122 -13.14 14.24 -10.11
C ILE A 122 -12.51 14.48 -8.74
N ALA A 123 -13.34 14.50 -7.69
CA ALA A 123 -12.85 14.49 -6.33
C ALA A 123 -12.16 13.14 -6.06
N THR A 124 -10.91 13.18 -5.58
CA THR A 124 -10.10 11.97 -5.33
C THR A 124 -9.63 11.90 -3.90
N ARG A 125 -9.60 10.70 -3.35
CA ARG A 125 -8.92 10.37 -2.09
C ARG A 125 -7.78 9.42 -2.41
N LEU A 126 -6.55 9.88 -2.17
CA LEU A 126 -5.34 9.08 -2.39
C LEU A 126 -4.88 8.46 -1.06
N VAL A 127 -4.62 7.16 -1.09
CA VAL A 127 -3.94 6.43 -0.02
C VAL A 127 -2.59 5.96 -0.55
N ALA A 128 -1.52 6.54 -0.03
CA ALA A 128 -0.17 6.08 -0.33
C ALA A 128 0.13 4.84 0.51
N THR A 129 0.58 3.76 -0.14
CA THR A 129 0.84 2.48 0.52
C THR A 129 1.89 1.68 -0.25
N ASN A 130 2.29 0.52 0.24
CA ASN A 130 3.10 -0.40 -0.54
C ASN A 130 2.26 -1.14 -1.60
N VAL A 131 2.91 -1.71 -2.61
CA VAL A 131 2.22 -2.36 -3.73
C VAL A 131 1.41 -3.57 -3.27
N GLY A 132 1.89 -4.34 -2.29
CA GLY A 132 1.17 -5.51 -1.75
C GLY A 132 -0.16 -5.11 -1.10
N ASP A 133 -0.15 -4.07 -0.27
CA ASP A 133 -1.35 -3.56 0.40
C ASP A 133 -2.31 -2.89 -0.61
N ALA A 134 -1.77 -2.20 -1.64
CA ALA A 134 -2.58 -1.65 -2.73
C ALA A 134 -3.32 -2.74 -3.52
N VAL A 135 -2.65 -3.87 -3.82
CA VAL A 135 -3.27 -5.04 -4.45
C VAL A 135 -4.36 -5.63 -3.56
N HIS A 136 -4.08 -5.77 -2.26
CA HIS A 136 -5.08 -6.25 -1.30
C HIS A 136 -6.29 -5.31 -1.25
N ALA A 137 -6.05 -4.00 -1.11
CA ALA A 137 -7.11 -3.00 -1.12
C ALA A 137 -7.97 -3.05 -2.39
N LEU A 138 -7.37 -3.24 -3.58
CA LEU A 138 -8.12 -3.35 -4.82
C LEU A 138 -8.95 -4.64 -4.88
N ARG A 139 -8.40 -5.77 -4.44
CA ARG A 139 -9.09 -7.08 -4.41
C ARG A 139 -10.27 -7.10 -3.46
N GLU A 140 -10.09 -6.52 -2.28
CA GLU A 140 -11.12 -6.45 -1.23
C GLU A 140 -12.09 -5.26 -1.44
N GLY A 141 -11.88 -4.49 -2.51
CA GLY A 141 -12.71 -3.34 -2.80
C GLY A 141 -12.47 -2.13 -1.88
N GLY A 142 -11.35 -2.06 -1.16
CA GLY A 142 -10.91 -0.94 -0.32
C GLY A 142 -10.48 0.30 -1.12
N CYS A 143 -10.31 0.16 -2.44
CA CYS A 143 -10.12 1.28 -3.35
C CYS A 143 -10.79 1.02 -4.70
N ASP A 144 -11.04 2.09 -5.45
CA ASP A 144 -11.63 2.02 -6.78
C ASP A 144 -10.59 1.77 -7.86
N LEU A 145 -9.41 2.33 -7.66
CA LEU A 145 -8.26 2.29 -8.56
C LEU A 145 -6.98 2.03 -7.79
N MET A 146 -6.07 1.31 -8.41
CA MET A 146 -4.71 1.14 -7.93
C MET A 146 -3.73 1.69 -8.96
N LEU A 147 -2.82 2.55 -8.52
CA LEU A 147 -1.70 3.07 -9.31
C LEU A 147 -0.41 2.42 -8.83
N ALA A 148 0.21 1.62 -9.70
CA ALA A 148 1.38 0.83 -9.33
C ALA A 148 2.42 0.79 -10.45
N PHE A 149 3.66 0.48 -10.06
CA PHE A 149 4.67 0.07 -11.00
C PHE A 149 4.40 -1.34 -11.51
N TYR A 150 4.79 -1.58 -12.74
CA TYR A 150 4.76 -2.89 -13.36
C TYR A 150 6.15 -3.20 -13.95
N ASP A 151 6.63 -4.38 -13.66
CA ASP A 151 7.85 -4.96 -14.20
C ASP A 151 7.46 -6.34 -14.76
N PRO A 152 7.67 -6.61 -16.05
CA PRO A 152 7.34 -7.91 -16.66
C PRO A 152 8.03 -9.09 -15.95
N ASP A 153 9.27 -8.89 -15.49
CA ASP A 153 10.10 -9.94 -14.87
C ASP A 153 9.74 -10.18 -13.39
N ALA A 154 9.09 -9.19 -12.75
CA ALA A 154 8.63 -9.25 -11.36
C ALA A 154 7.11 -9.04 -11.23
N ALA A 155 6.35 -9.41 -12.27
CA ALA A 155 4.93 -9.07 -12.39
C ALA A 155 4.09 -9.57 -11.20
N MET A 156 3.13 -8.74 -10.84
CA MET A 156 2.09 -9.10 -9.87
C MET A 156 1.14 -10.12 -10.50
N GLN A 157 0.81 -11.17 -9.75
CA GLN A 157 -0.22 -12.12 -10.17
C GLN A 157 -1.61 -11.50 -9.99
N MET A 158 -2.10 -10.84 -11.04
CA MET A 158 -3.46 -10.30 -11.12
C MET A 158 -4.14 -10.81 -12.37
N ASP A 159 -5.34 -11.32 -12.21
CA ASP A 159 -6.18 -11.76 -13.33
C ASP A 159 -6.61 -10.53 -14.14
N ALA A 160 -6.20 -10.46 -15.41
CA ALA A 160 -6.46 -9.31 -16.26
C ALA A 160 -7.96 -9.14 -16.64
N GLU A 161 -8.76 -10.20 -16.57
CA GLU A 161 -10.20 -10.11 -16.79
C GLU A 161 -10.92 -9.46 -15.62
N ILE A 162 -10.46 -9.76 -14.38
CA ILE A 162 -11.02 -9.22 -13.15
C ILE A 162 -10.42 -7.85 -12.83
N PHE A 163 -9.11 -7.69 -13.08
CA PHE A 163 -8.35 -6.46 -12.78
C PHE A 163 -7.64 -5.92 -14.03
N PRO A 164 -8.41 -5.41 -15.00
CA PRO A 164 -7.81 -4.79 -16.18
C PRO A 164 -6.93 -3.60 -15.79
N SER A 165 -5.88 -3.38 -16.59
CA SER A 165 -4.94 -2.28 -16.38
C SER A 165 -4.75 -1.43 -17.63
N LEU A 166 -4.42 -0.16 -17.43
CA LEU A 166 -4.02 0.78 -18.46
C LEU A 166 -2.57 1.20 -18.23
N HIS A 167 -1.79 1.20 -19.29
CA HIS A 167 -0.45 1.78 -19.30
C HIS A 167 -0.55 3.31 -19.30
N LEU A 168 0.05 3.98 -18.31
CA LEU A 168 0.04 5.43 -18.18
C LEU A 168 1.37 6.07 -18.56
N GLY A 169 2.45 5.30 -18.64
CA GLY A 169 3.77 5.78 -19.02
C GLY A 169 4.88 4.85 -18.59
N ASN A 170 6.09 5.17 -19.03
CA ASN A 170 7.31 4.44 -18.71
C ASN A 170 8.16 5.23 -17.73
N THR A 171 8.91 4.52 -16.91
CA THR A 171 9.93 5.04 -15.99
C THR A 171 11.00 3.96 -15.81
N GLU A 172 11.98 4.25 -15.00
CA GLU A 172 13.04 3.29 -14.67
C GLU A 172 13.49 3.48 -13.22
N MET A 173 14.11 2.48 -12.65
CA MET A 173 14.90 2.63 -11.42
C MET A 173 16.33 2.89 -11.79
N LEU A 174 16.93 3.88 -11.14
CA LEU A 174 18.30 4.28 -11.31
C LEU A 174 19.12 3.92 -10.05
N PRO A 175 20.34 3.39 -10.19
CA PRO A 175 21.30 3.34 -9.11
C PRO A 175 21.80 4.73 -8.83
N VAL A 176 21.61 5.26 -7.64
CA VAL A 176 22.04 6.60 -7.26
C VAL A 176 22.82 6.60 -5.94
N CYS A 177 23.77 7.51 -5.83
CA CYS A 177 24.43 7.85 -4.58
C CYS A 177 24.69 9.36 -4.50
N ALA A 178 25.20 9.85 -3.38
CA ALA A 178 25.67 11.23 -3.26
C ALA A 178 26.81 11.51 -4.26
N ALA A 179 26.91 12.78 -4.70
CA ALA A 179 28.05 13.26 -5.44
C ALA A 179 29.25 13.54 -4.51
N ASP A 180 30.46 13.31 -4.99
CA ASP A 180 31.68 13.77 -4.35
C ASP A 180 31.94 15.29 -4.63
N ALA A 181 33.06 15.82 -4.16
CA ALA A 181 33.42 17.21 -4.36
C ALA A 181 33.59 17.62 -5.84
N ASP A 182 33.87 16.67 -6.72
CA ASP A 182 34.03 16.85 -8.16
C ASP A 182 32.73 16.61 -8.95
N GLY A 183 31.61 16.29 -8.25
CA GLY A 183 30.31 15.97 -8.86
C GLY A 183 30.24 14.55 -9.44
N LYS A 184 31.13 13.66 -9.05
CA LYS A 184 31.13 12.25 -9.47
C LYS A 184 30.44 11.38 -8.43
N PRO A 185 30.01 10.14 -8.79
CA PRO A 185 29.47 9.18 -7.82
C PRO A 185 30.46 8.90 -6.70
N LEU A 186 30.00 8.99 -5.45
CA LEU A 186 30.81 8.66 -4.27
C LEU A 186 31.17 7.16 -4.22
N PHE A 187 30.39 6.31 -4.86
CA PHE A 187 30.60 4.87 -4.97
C PHE A 187 30.56 4.43 -6.42
N ASP A 188 31.40 3.49 -6.79
CA ASP A 188 31.53 2.89 -8.12
C ASP A 188 30.97 1.46 -8.09
N LEU A 189 30.03 1.14 -8.97
CA LEU A 189 29.47 -0.22 -9.10
C LEU A 189 30.47 -1.21 -9.71
N GLU A 190 31.39 -0.75 -10.56
CA GLU A 190 32.38 -1.57 -11.23
C GLU A 190 33.76 -1.53 -10.54
N GLY A 191 33.85 -0.82 -9.40
CA GLY A 191 35.09 -0.68 -8.62
C GLY A 191 35.51 -1.95 -7.89
N GLU A 192 36.78 -1.97 -7.42
CA GLU A 192 37.29 -3.05 -6.60
C GLU A 192 36.72 -2.97 -5.17
N GLY A 193 36.02 -4.03 -4.71
CA GLY A 193 35.55 -4.13 -3.32
C GLY A 193 34.06 -4.45 -3.18
N SER A 194 33.57 -4.33 -1.94
CA SER A 194 32.15 -4.50 -1.65
C SER A 194 31.45 -3.14 -1.63
N VAL A 195 30.39 -3.02 -2.42
CA VAL A 195 29.60 -1.78 -2.55
C VAL A 195 28.58 -1.70 -1.40
N PRO A 196 28.49 -0.58 -0.64
CA PRO A 196 27.46 -0.40 0.37
C PRO A 196 26.10 -0.25 -0.30
N LEU A 197 25.22 -1.20 -0.04
CA LEU A 197 23.87 -1.28 -0.61
C LEU A 197 22.83 -0.77 0.37
N LEU A 198 22.03 0.18 -0.06
CA LEU A 198 20.80 0.61 0.57
C LEU A 198 19.67 -0.24 -0.03
N ALA A 199 19.28 -1.30 0.66
CA ALA A 199 18.44 -2.36 0.12
C ALA A 199 16.96 -2.13 0.39
N TYR A 200 16.12 -2.68 -0.47
CA TYR A 200 14.71 -2.90 -0.16
C TYR A 200 14.53 -4.10 0.74
N SER A 201 13.59 -4.00 1.70
CA SER A 201 13.21 -5.12 2.55
C SER A 201 12.55 -6.25 1.76
N ALA A 202 12.64 -7.47 2.31
CA ALA A 202 12.05 -8.65 1.71
C ALA A 202 10.54 -8.47 1.48
N GLY A 203 10.07 -8.76 0.27
CA GLY A 203 8.67 -8.61 -0.13
C GLY A 203 8.32 -7.25 -0.74
N ALA A 204 9.18 -6.23 -0.67
CA ALA A 204 8.97 -4.99 -1.41
C ALA A 204 8.98 -5.25 -2.93
N PHE A 205 7.98 -4.70 -3.64
CA PHE A 205 7.85 -4.91 -5.09
C PHE A 205 9.10 -4.45 -5.85
N LEU A 206 9.53 -3.22 -5.61
CA LEU A 206 10.73 -2.67 -6.24
C LEU A 206 12.01 -3.45 -5.85
N GLY A 207 12.04 -3.97 -4.64
CA GLY A 207 13.15 -4.82 -4.19
C GLY A 207 13.29 -6.12 -4.98
N ARG A 208 12.19 -6.71 -5.44
CA ARG A 208 12.23 -7.90 -6.30
C ARG A 208 12.88 -7.59 -7.65
N SER A 209 12.52 -6.48 -8.28
CA SER A 209 13.09 -6.04 -9.55
C SER A 209 14.59 -5.78 -9.43
N VAL A 210 15.01 -5.07 -8.39
CA VAL A 210 16.45 -4.84 -8.10
C VAL A 210 17.17 -6.17 -7.83
N HIS A 211 16.58 -7.05 -7.03
CA HIS A 211 17.19 -8.35 -6.72
C HIS A 211 17.40 -9.21 -7.98
N LEU A 212 16.44 -9.21 -8.92
CA LEU A 212 16.59 -9.91 -10.20
C LEU A 212 17.76 -9.34 -11.02
N LEU A 213 17.89 -8.02 -11.11
CA LEU A 213 19.03 -7.37 -11.74
C LEU A 213 20.35 -7.78 -11.10
N LEU A 214 20.46 -7.64 -9.76
CA LEU A 214 21.72 -7.89 -9.03
C LEU A 214 22.14 -9.36 -9.06
N ARG A 215 21.20 -10.30 -9.08
CA ARG A 215 21.53 -11.74 -9.22
C ARG A 215 22.21 -12.10 -10.55
N GLN A 216 22.00 -11.31 -11.58
CA GLN A 216 22.64 -11.53 -12.89
C GLN A 216 24.06 -10.93 -12.95
N ARG A 217 24.50 -10.26 -11.89
CA ARG A 217 25.78 -9.54 -11.82
C ARG A 217 26.71 -10.15 -10.79
N ALA A 218 27.97 -10.23 -11.10
CA ALA A 218 29.00 -10.83 -10.22
C ALA A 218 29.56 -9.84 -9.18
N LEU A 219 28.77 -8.85 -8.74
CA LEU A 219 29.20 -7.85 -7.78
C LEU A 219 28.99 -8.29 -6.33
N ARG A 220 29.83 -7.78 -5.44
CA ARG A 220 29.70 -7.95 -4.00
C ARG A 220 29.06 -6.73 -3.37
N PHE A 221 27.91 -6.91 -2.75
CA PHE A 221 27.22 -5.87 -2.00
C PHE A 221 27.24 -6.18 -0.50
N THR A 222 27.42 -5.13 0.30
CA THR A 222 27.18 -5.19 1.74
C THR A 222 25.96 -4.35 2.06
N THR A 223 24.85 -4.98 2.48
CA THR A 223 23.66 -4.23 2.91
C THR A 223 23.95 -3.46 4.18
N VAL A 224 23.85 -2.14 4.11
CA VAL A 224 24.09 -1.22 5.24
C VAL A 224 22.78 -0.63 5.80
N TYR A 225 21.72 -0.68 5.02
CA TYR A 225 20.38 -0.22 5.42
C TYR A 225 19.31 -0.98 4.66
N GLU A 226 18.16 -1.20 5.28
CA GLU A 226 17.04 -1.92 4.66
C GLU A 226 15.69 -1.27 5.00
N THR A 227 14.85 -1.02 3.98
CA THR A 227 13.50 -0.47 4.12
C THR A 227 12.62 -0.84 2.92
N ALA A 228 11.30 -0.78 3.07
CA ALA A 228 10.35 -0.93 1.95
C ALA A 228 10.15 0.37 1.15
N MET A 229 10.62 1.52 1.64
CA MET A 229 10.31 2.86 1.10
C MET A 229 11.46 3.42 0.27
N ALA A 230 11.24 3.63 -1.05
CA ALA A 230 12.21 4.24 -1.95
C ALA A 230 12.66 5.64 -1.50
N ASP A 231 11.75 6.45 -0.95
CA ASP A 231 12.09 7.79 -0.48
C ASP A 231 13.03 7.76 0.75
N SER A 232 12.93 6.74 1.58
CA SER A 232 13.88 6.52 2.68
C SER A 232 15.26 6.10 2.16
N LEU A 233 15.31 5.21 1.15
CA LEU A 233 16.58 4.86 0.49
C LEU A 233 17.23 6.07 -0.15
N LYS A 234 16.43 6.93 -0.84
CA LYS A 234 16.91 8.20 -1.40
C LYS A 234 17.53 9.08 -0.33
N SER A 235 16.87 9.25 0.81
CA SER A 235 17.39 10.07 1.90
C SER A 235 18.73 9.56 2.43
N MET A 236 18.87 8.24 2.59
CA MET A 236 20.13 7.62 3.02
C MET A 236 21.24 7.74 1.97
N ALA A 237 20.87 7.71 0.67
CA ALA A 237 21.83 7.93 -0.42
C ALA A 237 22.34 9.38 -0.43
N LEU A 238 21.48 10.38 -0.17
CA LEU A 238 21.86 11.78 -0.02
C LEU A 238 22.88 12.02 1.11
N GLU A 239 22.76 11.26 2.20
CA GLU A 239 23.73 11.29 3.32
C GLU A 239 25.04 10.54 3.01
N GLY A 240 25.23 10.04 1.77
CA GLY A 240 26.45 9.36 1.35
C GLY A 240 26.65 7.97 1.94
N LEU A 241 25.60 7.30 2.39
CA LEU A 241 25.70 6.02 3.10
C LEU A 241 25.77 4.79 2.19
N GLY A 242 25.54 4.94 0.88
CA GLY A 242 25.59 3.84 -0.07
C GLY A 242 24.86 4.13 -1.37
N ILE A 243 24.73 3.08 -2.20
CA ILE A 243 24.01 3.10 -3.46
C ILE A 243 22.58 2.59 -3.25
N ALA A 244 21.59 3.31 -3.79
CA ALA A 244 20.19 2.91 -3.80
C ALA A 244 19.67 2.83 -5.24
N TRP A 245 18.90 1.79 -5.56
CA TRP A 245 18.05 1.76 -6.75
C TRP A 245 16.71 2.41 -6.43
N VAL A 246 16.42 3.55 -7.04
CA VAL A 246 15.18 4.30 -6.78
C VAL A 246 14.50 4.71 -8.08
N PRO A 247 13.15 4.83 -8.11
CA PRO A 247 12.46 5.31 -9.31
C PRO A 247 12.96 6.69 -9.73
N GLN A 248 13.28 6.87 -11.00
CA GLN A 248 13.77 8.13 -11.56
C GLN A 248 12.87 9.32 -11.19
N LEU A 249 11.54 9.10 -11.15
CA LEU A 249 10.57 10.13 -10.78
C LEU A 249 10.73 10.65 -9.34
N SER A 250 11.35 9.86 -8.44
CA SER A 250 11.57 10.23 -7.04
C SER A 250 12.84 11.05 -6.82
N VAL A 251 13.76 11.08 -7.79
CA VAL A 251 15.09 11.70 -7.65
C VAL A 251 15.37 12.80 -8.69
N ARG A 252 14.37 13.17 -9.50
CA ARG A 252 14.56 14.19 -10.56
C ARG A 252 15.10 15.51 -10.06
N ALA A 253 14.64 15.96 -8.89
CA ALA A 253 15.06 17.24 -8.33
C ALA A 253 16.49 17.17 -7.80
N GLU A 254 16.86 16.10 -7.14
CA GLU A 254 18.18 15.87 -6.56
C GLU A 254 19.24 15.67 -7.67
N LEU A 255 18.89 14.92 -8.72
CA LEU A 255 19.74 14.78 -9.92
C LEU A 255 19.95 16.12 -10.61
N ALA A 256 18.88 16.93 -10.77
CA ALA A 256 18.99 18.26 -11.40
C ALA A 256 19.84 19.25 -10.59
N ARG A 257 19.92 19.09 -9.26
CA ARG A 257 20.77 19.89 -8.37
C ARG A 257 22.19 19.34 -8.21
N GLY A 258 22.46 18.13 -8.74
CA GLY A 258 23.73 17.44 -8.56
C GLY A 258 23.98 16.93 -7.14
N GLU A 259 22.95 16.84 -6.31
CA GLU A 259 23.02 16.29 -4.94
C GLU A 259 23.12 14.75 -4.97
N LEU A 260 22.41 14.15 -5.92
CA LEU A 260 22.55 12.74 -6.28
C LEU A 260 23.08 12.64 -7.71
N VAL A 261 23.81 11.57 -7.97
CA VAL A 261 24.30 11.19 -9.29
C VAL A 261 23.97 9.74 -9.58
N VAL A 262 23.79 9.43 -10.86
CA VAL A 262 23.58 8.05 -11.30
C VAL A 262 24.91 7.32 -11.29
N CYS A 263 24.96 6.16 -10.64
CA CYS A 263 26.12 5.28 -10.63
C CYS A 263 26.07 4.39 -11.88
N ASP A 264 27.02 4.56 -12.77
CA ASP A 264 27.17 3.76 -13.99
C ASP A 264 26.05 3.86 -15.04
N GLY A 265 26.20 3.06 -16.11
CA GLY A 265 25.43 3.15 -17.33
C GLY A 265 24.08 2.40 -17.31
N PRO A 266 23.37 2.42 -18.45
CA PRO A 266 22.01 1.89 -18.58
C PRO A 266 21.87 0.39 -18.26
N GLN A 267 22.95 -0.37 -18.27
CA GLN A 267 22.96 -1.80 -17.90
C GLN A 267 22.56 -2.05 -16.43
N TRP A 268 22.58 -1.00 -15.59
CA TRP A 268 22.21 -1.02 -14.19
C TRP A 268 20.80 -0.46 -13.93
N HIS A 269 20.13 0.00 -14.97
CA HIS A 269 18.77 0.50 -14.87
C HIS A 269 17.75 -0.64 -14.88
N VAL A 270 16.64 -0.46 -14.18
CA VAL A 270 15.51 -1.39 -14.22
C VAL A 270 14.33 -0.67 -14.88
N PRO A 271 13.94 -1.05 -16.11
CA PRO A 271 12.79 -0.46 -16.77
C PRO A 271 11.50 -0.82 -16.02
N LEU A 272 10.61 0.15 -15.87
CA LEU A 272 9.31 0.00 -15.22
C LEU A 272 8.23 0.68 -16.06
N GLU A 273 7.03 0.14 -15.98
CA GLU A 273 5.83 0.83 -16.45
C GLU A 273 5.03 1.38 -15.26
N ILE A 274 4.30 2.45 -15.50
CA ILE A 274 3.29 2.97 -14.57
C ILE A 274 1.93 2.51 -15.09
N ARG A 275 1.22 1.74 -14.30
CA ARG A 275 -0.09 1.19 -14.66
C ARG A 275 -1.17 1.58 -13.66
N LEU A 276 -2.36 1.84 -14.21
CA LEU A 276 -3.58 2.04 -13.45
C LEU A 276 -4.44 0.78 -13.56
N TYR A 277 -4.84 0.24 -12.42
CA TYR A 277 -5.69 -0.95 -12.33
C TYR A 277 -7.07 -0.58 -11.78
N ARG A 278 -8.09 -1.31 -12.19
CA ARG A 278 -9.43 -1.27 -11.58
C ARG A 278 -9.96 -2.68 -11.39
N CYS A 279 -10.98 -2.83 -10.55
CA CYS A 279 -11.81 -4.04 -10.59
C CYS A 279 -12.86 -3.88 -11.70
N ALA A 280 -12.98 -4.87 -12.60
CA ALA A 280 -13.95 -4.86 -13.70
C ALA A 280 -15.41 -4.80 -13.22
N LEU A 281 -15.67 -5.30 -12.01
CA LEU A 281 -17.00 -5.34 -11.40
C LEU A 281 -17.46 -3.99 -10.83
N VAL A 282 -16.53 -3.05 -10.58
CA VAL A 282 -16.85 -1.72 -10.04
C VAL A 282 -17.57 -0.88 -11.08
N ARG A 283 -18.77 -0.38 -10.73
CA ARG A 283 -19.65 0.36 -11.64
C ARG A 283 -19.73 1.87 -11.34
N LYS A 284 -18.86 2.44 -10.51
CA LYS A 284 -18.87 3.89 -10.21
C LYS A 284 -18.77 4.73 -11.48
N ALA A 285 -19.63 5.72 -11.61
CA ALA A 285 -19.74 6.53 -12.83
C ALA A 285 -18.45 7.31 -13.13
N ASN A 286 -17.82 7.90 -12.09
CA ASN A 286 -16.58 8.65 -12.20
C ASN A 286 -15.38 7.77 -12.60
N VAL A 287 -15.29 6.53 -12.09
CA VAL A 287 -14.27 5.56 -12.48
C VAL A 287 -14.41 5.16 -13.94
N ARG A 288 -15.66 4.89 -14.40
CA ARG A 288 -15.93 4.55 -15.80
C ARG A 288 -15.63 5.72 -16.74
N LEU A 289 -15.94 6.95 -16.31
CA LEU A 289 -15.66 8.16 -17.10
C LEU A 289 -14.15 8.34 -17.27
N LEU A 290 -13.39 8.27 -16.19
CA LEU A 290 -11.92 8.31 -16.22
C LEU A 290 -11.35 7.23 -17.13
N TRP A 291 -11.80 6.00 -16.92
CA TRP A 291 -11.28 4.83 -17.66
C TRP A 291 -11.48 4.97 -19.16
N ARG A 292 -12.69 5.32 -19.63
CA ARG A 292 -12.98 5.54 -21.06
C ARG A 292 -12.12 6.66 -21.65
N LYS A 293 -11.91 7.75 -20.90
CA LYS A 293 -11.07 8.85 -21.36
C LYS A 293 -9.62 8.40 -21.59
N LEU A 294 -9.09 7.62 -20.65
CA LEU A 294 -7.71 7.09 -20.74
C LEU A 294 -7.58 6.06 -21.88
N GLU A 295 -8.57 5.16 -22.05
CA GLU A 295 -8.60 4.22 -23.18
C GLU A 295 -8.63 4.94 -24.55
N GLY A 296 -9.44 6.01 -24.66
CA GLY A 296 -9.52 6.83 -25.88
C GLY A 296 -8.25 7.61 -26.17
N GLY A 297 -7.50 8.04 -25.15
CA GLY A 297 -6.20 8.71 -25.30
C GLY A 297 -5.07 7.76 -25.67
N ALA A 298 -5.10 6.54 -25.18
CA ALA A 298 -4.11 5.52 -25.52
C ALA A 298 -4.20 5.09 -27.01
N ALA A 299 -5.39 5.08 -27.59
CA ALA A 299 -5.62 4.74 -29.00
C ALA A 299 -5.13 5.82 -30.00
N GLN A 300 -4.82 7.02 -29.55
CA GLN A 300 -4.30 8.12 -30.40
C GLN A 300 -2.76 8.22 -30.38
N ASN A 301 -2.08 7.51 -29.49
CA ASN A 301 -0.62 7.53 -29.34
C ASN A 301 0.07 6.23 -29.80
N THR A 302 -0.64 5.33 -30.47
CA THR A 302 -0.11 4.12 -31.16
C THR A 302 -0.12 4.34 -32.67
#